data_005ac0f0d190cd698beb58897c9e415f
#
_entry.id   005ac0f0d190cd698beb58897c9e415f
#
_cell.length_a   1.000
_cell.length_b   1.000
_cell.length_c   1.000
_cell.angle_alpha   90.00
_cell.angle_beta   90.00
_cell.angle_gamma   90.00
#
_symmetry.space_group_name_H-M   'P 1'
#
loop_
_entity.id
_entity.type
_entity.pdbx_description
1 polymer ?
#
loop_
_entity_poly.entity_id
_entity_poly.type
_entity_poly.pdbx_seq_one_letter_code
_entity_poly.pdbx_strand_id
1 'polypeptide(L)'
;MRASQRLGICGLCLFLLAIPDRGSPDLESTARAAEQAGPSLHVNGARLRQTLEKLSEFGRPAGATFADGVTRLGFSEEDLAAREYVMGLMRAAGLDVRVDPAGNIFGRRAGTEDLPVLLFGSHIDSVPNGGNFDGDVGSLGAIEVIRAMNEHCVRTRHPLEVVIWTNEEGHHFGKGLFGSSAAAGLLSPDVLERRDEQGLSIADWLHRYGQDPARFLEARLPPNYFVAYLELHIEQGGILDREKIPIGVVEGIVGIHWYTCQAHGFANHAGTTPMDQRRDALAAAAKAVLAVREEVRREPGRQVGTVGYMKVEPGARNIIPARVEFPVELRDLDAAKIERIWERIQQRFQQIEREESVRISCTLLSSDRPALTDPAIRQAIRQAADSAGLRFLDLPSGAGHDAQQMARLGPVGMIFIPSRGGISHSPQEFSDWEDIARGAEVLYRTILLLDRNPPPR
;
A
#
# COMPACT_ATOMS: atom_id res chain seq x y z
N MET A 1 85.27 -41.27 -31.46
CA MET A 1 85.34 -42.69 -31.21
C MET A 1 83.92 -43.17 -30.95
N ARG A 2 83.26 -43.78 -31.89
CA ARG A 2 82.93 -45.22 -32.02
C ARG A 2 82.31 -45.78 -30.74
N ALA A 3 81.08 -46.40 -30.62
CA ALA A 3 80.33 -47.25 -31.56
C ALA A 3 78.94 -47.49 -30.94
N SER A 4 77.87 -47.49 -31.66
CA SER A 4 77.20 -48.60 -32.36
C SER A 4 76.41 -49.62 -31.45
N GLN A 5 75.14 -49.72 -31.82
CA GLN A 5 74.30 -50.95 -31.95
C GLN A 5 73.65 -51.49 -30.69
N ARG A 6 72.43 -52.03 -30.64
CA ARG A 6 71.50 -52.60 -31.60
C ARG A 6 70.09 -52.71 -30.95
N LEU A 7 69.08 -52.57 -31.73
CA LEU A 7 67.77 -53.23 -31.79
C LEU A 7 67.43 -54.36 -30.82
N GLY A 8 66.19 -54.26 -30.25
CA GLY A 8 65.45 -55.37 -29.74
C GLY A 8 63.92 -55.02 -29.77
N ILE A 9 63.27 -55.63 -30.79
CA ILE A 9 61.78 -55.56 -31.01
C ILE A 9 61.15 -56.59 -30.01
N CYS A 10 60.12 -56.21 -29.22
CA CYS A 10 59.14 -57.17 -28.74
C CYS A 10 57.84 -56.49 -28.32
N GLY A 11 56.79 -56.90 -28.98
CA GLY A 11 55.47 -57.18 -28.43
C GLY A 11 54.56 -56.00 -28.06
N LEU A 12 53.75 -55.58 -29.03
CA LEU A 12 52.62 -54.71 -28.84
C LEU A 12 51.41 -55.54 -28.29
N CYS A 13 51.07 -55.43 -27.00
CA CYS A 13 49.78 -55.85 -26.48
C CYS A 13 48.88 -54.60 -26.37
N LEU A 14 47.93 -54.48 -27.33
CA LEU A 14 46.82 -53.51 -27.26
C LEU A 14 45.87 -54.01 -26.18
N PHE A 15 45.81 -53.32 -25.02
CA PHE A 15 44.65 -53.36 -24.16
C PHE A 15 43.69 -52.21 -24.54
N LEU A 16 42.61 -52.56 -25.20
CA LEU A 16 41.45 -51.67 -25.39
C LEU A 16 40.74 -51.52 -24.04
N LEU A 17 41.03 -50.42 -23.31
CA LEU A 17 40.21 -49.97 -22.19
C LEU A 17 38.94 -49.32 -22.81
N ALA A 18 37.79 -49.98 -22.68
CA ALA A 18 36.49 -49.43 -22.93
C ALA A 18 36.24 -48.23 -21.98
N ILE A 19 36.20 -47.01 -22.53
CA ILE A 19 35.75 -45.81 -21.85
C ILE A 19 34.22 -45.95 -21.79
N PRO A 20 33.58 -45.92 -20.58
CA PRO A 20 32.13 -45.87 -20.54
C PRO A 20 31.66 -44.55 -21.15
N ASP A 21 30.77 -44.66 -22.10
CA ASP A 21 30.01 -43.57 -22.73
C ASP A 21 29.24 -42.81 -21.60
N ARG A 22 29.75 -41.66 -21.19
CA ARG A 22 29.00 -40.73 -20.37
C ARG A 22 27.98 -40.08 -21.29
N GLY A 23 26.78 -40.66 -21.31
CA GLY A 23 25.63 -40.11 -21.99
C GLY A 23 25.59 -38.60 -21.83
N SER A 24 25.53 -37.88 -22.93
CA SER A 24 25.27 -36.45 -22.96
C SER A 24 23.97 -36.18 -22.16
N PRO A 25 23.94 -35.21 -21.25
CA PRO A 25 22.71 -34.90 -20.53
C PRO A 25 21.63 -34.54 -21.55
N ASP A 26 20.48 -35.22 -21.44
CA ASP A 26 19.33 -35.03 -22.31
C ASP A 26 19.00 -33.54 -22.43
N LEU A 27 19.10 -32.97 -23.62
CA LEU A 27 18.74 -31.58 -23.92
C LEU A 27 17.28 -31.30 -23.56
N GLU A 28 16.41 -32.34 -23.62
CA GLU A 28 15.05 -32.23 -23.16
C GLU A 28 14.91 -32.14 -21.60
N SER A 29 15.79 -32.77 -20.85
CA SER A 29 15.77 -32.69 -19.37
C SER A 29 16.31 -31.33 -18.91
N THR A 30 17.29 -30.76 -19.58
CA THR A 30 17.79 -29.40 -19.32
C THR A 30 16.80 -28.31 -19.75
N ALA A 31 16.08 -28.51 -20.86
CA ALA A 31 15.00 -27.60 -21.27
C ALA A 31 13.80 -27.66 -20.30
N ARG A 32 13.39 -28.85 -19.84
CA ARG A 32 12.35 -28.99 -18.81
C ARG A 32 12.76 -28.44 -17.46
N ALA A 33 14.02 -28.53 -17.05
CA ALA A 33 14.54 -27.92 -15.83
C ALA A 33 14.59 -26.38 -15.94
N ALA A 34 14.87 -25.84 -17.13
CA ALA A 34 14.84 -24.41 -17.41
C ALA A 34 13.40 -23.85 -17.47
N GLU A 35 12.44 -24.67 -17.91
CA GLU A 35 11.01 -24.32 -17.95
C GLU A 35 10.35 -24.35 -16.57
N GLN A 36 10.95 -25.06 -15.59
CA GLN A 36 10.53 -25.07 -14.17
C GLN A 36 11.27 -24.05 -13.30
N ALA A 37 12.37 -23.47 -13.76
CA ALA A 37 13.01 -22.34 -13.11
C ALA A 37 12.25 -21.08 -13.53
N GLY A 38 11.45 -20.52 -12.62
CA GLY A 38 10.85 -19.19 -12.81
C GLY A 38 11.91 -18.14 -13.17
N PRO A 39 11.52 -16.97 -13.68
CA PRO A 39 12.45 -15.95 -14.12
C PRO A 39 13.45 -15.61 -13.02
N SER A 40 14.74 -15.55 -13.38
CA SER A 40 15.80 -15.15 -12.46
C SER A 40 15.55 -13.74 -11.96
N LEU A 41 15.25 -13.58 -10.65
CA LEU A 41 15.05 -12.29 -10.01
C LEU A 41 16.40 -11.68 -9.61
N HIS A 42 16.52 -10.34 -9.72
CA HIS A 42 17.69 -9.62 -9.24
C HIS A 42 17.63 -9.44 -7.72
N VAL A 43 16.43 -9.28 -7.16
CA VAL A 43 16.20 -9.12 -5.71
C VAL A 43 16.35 -10.45 -4.98
N ASN A 44 16.88 -10.39 -3.75
CA ASN A 44 17.01 -11.56 -2.89
C ASN A 44 15.77 -11.74 -2.01
N GLY A 45 14.80 -12.54 -2.50
CA GLY A 45 13.54 -12.80 -1.80
C GLY A 45 13.72 -13.44 -0.42
N ALA A 46 14.75 -14.27 -0.20
CA ALA A 46 15.02 -14.87 1.11
C ALA A 46 15.48 -13.81 2.13
N ARG A 47 16.33 -12.87 1.71
CA ARG A 47 16.76 -11.75 2.55
C ARG A 47 15.61 -10.79 2.83
N LEU A 48 14.78 -10.48 1.83
CA LEU A 48 13.59 -9.65 2.01
C LEU A 48 12.63 -10.28 3.03
N ARG A 49 12.37 -11.58 2.92
CA ARG A 49 11.60 -12.33 3.92
C ARG A 49 12.20 -12.20 5.32
N GLN A 50 13.49 -12.44 5.49
CA GLN A 50 14.15 -12.33 6.80
C GLN A 50 14.02 -10.93 7.41
N THR A 51 14.12 -9.87 6.60
CA THR A 51 13.97 -8.50 7.10
C THR A 51 12.52 -8.19 7.48
N LEU A 52 11.53 -8.69 6.75
CA LEU A 52 10.10 -8.57 7.09
C LEU A 52 9.78 -9.34 8.38
N GLU A 53 10.23 -10.61 8.49
CA GLU A 53 10.06 -11.40 9.71
C GLU A 53 10.70 -10.73 10.93
N LYS A 54 11.85 -10.06 10.76
CA LYS A 54 12.51 -9.31 11.83
C LYS A 54 11.77 -8.01 12.17
N LEU A 55 11.28 -7.26 11.18
CA LEU A 55 10.49 -6.05 11.42
C LEU A 55 9.21 -6.37 12.20
N SER A 56 8.59 -7.53 11.95
CA SER A 56 7.39 -7.98 12.65
C SER A 56 7.58 -8.27 14.14
N GLU A 57 8.82 -8.32 14.66
CA GLU A 57 9.07 -8.46 16.09
C GLU A 57 8.74 -7.17 16.87
N PHE A 58 8.80 -6.00 16.20
CA PHE A 58 8.45 -4.72 16.81
C PHE A 58 6.92 -4.54 16.78
N GLY A 59 6.30 -4.51 17.94
CA GLY A 59 4.85 -4.45 18.11
C GLY A 59 4.17 -5.82 18.15
N ARG A 60 4.90 -6.93 18.06
CA ARG A 60 4.35 -8.27 18.27
C ARG A 60 4.03 -8.48 19.74
N PRO A 61 2.83 -8.99 20.09
CA PRO A 61 2.51 -9.29 21.49
C PRO A 61 3.52 -10.27 22.13
N ALA A 62 3.81 -10.10 23.41
CA ALA A 62 4.75 -10.96 24.13
C ALA A 62 4.33 -12.45 24.07
N GLY A 63 5.25 -13.32 23.66
CA GLY A 63 4.99 -14.75 23.49
C GLY A 63 4.23 -15.14 22.21
N ALA A 64 3.87 -14.18 21.38
CA ALA A 64 3.19 -14.42 20.10
C ALA A 64 4.19 -14.80 18.99
N THR A 65 3.64 -15.34 17.89
CA THR A 65 4.37 -15.73 16.68
C THR A 65 4.17 -14.71 15.56
N PHE A 66 4.79 -14.89 14.41
CA PHE A 66 4.56 -14.08 13.22
C PHE A 66 3.08 -14.06 12.79
N ALA A 67 2.36 -15.16 12.97
CA ALA A 67 0.95 -15.30 12.56
C ALA A 67 -0.04 -14.53 13.45
N ASP A 68 0.42 -14.03 14.60
CA ASP A 68 -0.43 -13.28 15.54
C ASP A 68 -0.47 -11.77 15.23
N GLY A 69 0.23 -11.33 14.18
CA GLY A 69 0.26 -9.94 13.73
C GLY A 69 1.05 -9.00 14.64
N VAL A 70 0.87 -7.70 14.41
CA VAL A 70 1.54 -6.63 15.14
C VAL A 70 0.60 -5.49 15.54
N THR A 71 1.00 -4.76 16.57
CA THR A 71 0.47 -3.45 16.92
C THR A 71 1.65 -2.50 17.02
N ARG A 72 2.02 -1.87 15.90
CA ARG A 72 3.11 -0.90 15.78
C ARG A 72 2.54 0.43 15.30
N LEU A 73 1.83 1.09 16.20
CA LEU A 73 1.16 2.34 15.86
C LEU A 73 2.19 3.45 15.58
N GLY A 74 1.96 4.23 14.56
CA GLY A 74 2.77 5.42 14.32
C GLY A 74 2.80 6.31 15.58
N PHE A 75 3.98 6.83 15.92
CA PHE A 75 4.22 7.52 17.18
C PHE A 75 4.02 6.64 18.43
N SER A 76 4.66 5.48 18.44
CA SER A 76 4.74 4.59 19.61
C SER A 76 6.19 4.19 19.90
N GLU A 77 6.44 3.54 21.05
CA GLU A 77 7.77 3.00 21.37
C GLU A 77 8.14 1.84 20.42
N GLU A 78 7.17 1.05 19.99
CA GLU A 78 7.35 -0.02 19.02
C GLU A 78 7.74 0.53 17.64
N ASP A 79 7.09 1.62 17.22
CA ASP A 79 7.46 2.31 15.98
C ASP A 79 8.85 2.94 16.09
N LEU A 80 9.18 3.60 17.20
CA LEU A 80 10.51 4.16 17.42
C LEU A 80 11.60 3.07 17.30
N ALA A 81 11.41 1.90 17.90
CA ALA A 81 12.33 0.79 17.82
C ALA A 81 12.43 0.22 16.38
N ALA A 82 11.30 0.09 15.68
CA ALA A 82 11.25 -0.36 14.30
C ALA A 82 11.96 0.62 13.34
N ARG A 83 11.81 1.92 13.55
CA ARG A 83 12.48 3.00 12.79
C ARG A 83 14.00 2.89 12.90
N GLU A 84 14.54 2.66 14.11
CA GLU A 84 15.97 2.45 14.31
C GLU A 84 16.48 1.20 13.56
N TYR A 85 15.72 0.11 13.60
CA TYR A 85 16.04 -1.09 12.83
C TYR A 85 16.09 -0.79 11.32
N VAL A 86 15.06 -0.13 10.77
CA VAL A 86 14.97 0.19 9.34
C VAL A 86 16.08 1.17 8.92
N MET A 87 16.37 2.21 9.70
CA MET A 87 17.50 3.10 9.44
C MET A 87 18.84 2.34 9.43
N GLY A 88 19.00 1.34 10.31
CA GLY A 88 20.15 0.43 10.30
C GLY A 88 20.26 -0.34 8.99
N LEU A 89 19.14 -0.87 8.46
CA LEU A 89 19.11 -1.57 7.17
C LEU A 89 19.47 -0.63 6.00
N MET A 90 18.95 0.61 6.01
CA MET A 90 19.25 1.63 5.00
C MET A 90 20.74 1.99 4.98
N ARG A 91 21.35 2.23 6.17
CA ARG A 91 22.79 2.49 6.29
C ARG A 91 23.62 1.30 5.81
N ALA A 92 23.23 0.07 6.18
CA ALA A 92 23.89 -1.16 5.71
C ALA A 92 23.77 -1.37 4.19
N ALA A 93 22.72 -0.82 3.56
CA ALA A 93 22.57 -0.77 2.12
C ALA A 93 23.38 0.38 1.46
N GLY A 94 24.16 1.14 2.22
CA GLY A 94 24.99 2.24 1.71
C GLY A 94 24.22 3.51 1.41
N LEU A 95 23.05 3.70 2.00
CA LEU A 95 22.26 4.93 1.88
C LEU A 95 22.74 5.99 2.88
N ASP A 96 22.77 7.25 2.44
CA ASP A 96 22.88 8.42 3.33
C ASP A 96 21.52 8.69 3.96
N VAL A 97 21.41 8.42 5.27
CA VAL A 97 20.12 8.41 5.99
C VAL A 97 19.92 9.71 6.76
N ARG A 98 18.80 10.37 6.52
CA ARG A 98 18.33 11.54 7.26
C ARG A 98 16.88 11.34 7.72
N VAL A 99 16.50 12.04 8.78
CA VAL A 99 15.09 12.15 9.21
C VAL A 99 14.69 13.61 9.08
N ASP A 100 13.53 13.85 8.46
CA ASP A 100 13.01 15.21 8.30
C ASP A 100 12.26 15.69 9.55
N PRO A 101 11.91 16.99 9.67
CA PRO A 101 11.22 17.52 10.84
C PRO A 101 9.81 16.95 11.11
N ALA A 102 9.20 16.25 10.15
CA ALA A 102 7.94 15.51 10.35
C ALA A 102 8.17 14.03 10.74
N GLY A 103 9.45 13.65 10.90
CA GLY A 103 9.83 12.30 11.25
C GLY A 103 10.01 11.34 10.06
N ASN A 104 9.76 11.75 8.83
CA ASN A 104 9.97 10.87 7.67
C ASN A 104 11.45 10.50 7.54
N ILE A 105 11.72 9.22 7.27
CA ILE A 105 13.09 8.72 7.09
C ILE A 105 13.38 8.69 5.60
N PHE A 106 14.48 9.33 5.21
CA PHE A 106 14.98 9.33 3.83
C PHE A 106 16.35 8.69 3.77
N GLY A 107 16.57 7.82 2.79
CA GLY A 107 17.88 7.22 2.52
C GLY A 107 18.27 7.45 1.07
N ARG A 108 19.33 8.25 0.85
CA ARG A 108 19.76 8.67 -0.47
C ARG A 108 20.96 7.89 -0.97
N ARG A 109 20.91 7.48 -2.25
CA ARG A 109 22.02 6.96 -3.03
C ARG A 109 22.30 7.93 -4.17
N ALA A 110 23.54 8.37 -4.33
CA ALA A 110 23.93 9.30 -5.39
C ALA A 110 23.69 8.70 -6.79
N GLY A 111 23.23 9.52 -7.72
CA GLY A 111 23.21 9.24 -9.15
C GLY A 111 24.55 9.64 -9.78
N THR A 112 24.65 9.44 -11.09
CA THR A 112 25.82 9.90 -11.88
C THR A 112 25.65 11.32 -12.40
N GLU A 113 24.42 11.86 -12.32
CA GLU A 113 24.07 13.22 -12.74
C GLU A 113 23.32 13.95 -11.61
N ASP A 114 23.38 15.28 -11.61
CA ASP A 114 22.62 16.12 -10.66
C ASP A 114 21.20 16.35 -11.20
N LEU A 115 20.35 15.36 -10.99
CA LEU A 115 18.97 15.32 -11.43
C LEU A 115 18.02 15.20 -10.22
N PRO A 116 16.71 15.51 -10.38
CA PRO A 116 15.72 15.21 -9.37
C PRO A 116 15.70 13.71 -9.05
N VAL A 117 15.37 13.35 -7.80
CA VAL A 117 15.45 11.96 -7.36
C VAL A 117 14.36 11.09 -7.99
N LEU A 118 14.62 9.79 -8.12
CA LEU A 118 13.60 8.77 -8.17
C LEU A 118 13.30 8.39 -6.71
N LEU A 119 12.12 8.77 -6.23
CA LEU A 119 11.66 8.56 -4.86
C LEU A 119 10.78 7.31 -4.79
N PHE A 120 11.00 6.44 -3.82
CA PHE A 120 10.18 5.24 -3.64
C PHE A 120 10.23 4.72 -2.21
N GLY A 121 9.15 4.11 -1.77
CA GLY A 121 8.99 3.59 -0.42
C GLY A 121 7.54 3.50 -0.02
N SER A 122 7.28 3.35 1.27
CA SER A 122 5.96 3.28 1.91
C SER A 122 6.10 3.63 3.40
N HIS A 123 5.27 3.06 4.26
CA HIS A 123 5.30 3.23 5.72
C HIS A 123 5.72 1.93 6.43
N ILE A 124 5.86 1.99 7.75
CA ILE A 124 6.12 0.82 8.60
C ILE A 124 5.23 0.77 9.84
N ASP A 125 4.42 1.79 10.08
CA ASP A 125 3.40 1.74 11.14
C ASP A 125 2.22 0.86 10.71
N SER A 126 1.49 0.33 11.68
CA SER A 126 0.33 -0.55 11.49
C SER A 126 -0.89 -0.06 12.25
N VAL A 127 -2.06 -0.60 11.90
CA VAL A 127 -3.25 -0.54 12.76
C VAL A 127 -3.09 -1.44 13.99
N PRO A 128 -3.94 -1.28 15.05
CA PRO A 128 -3.99 -2.24 16.16
C PRO A 128 -4.34 -3.65 15.67
N ASN A 129 -3.60 -4.65 16.14
CA ASN A 129 -3.76 -6.05 15.70
C ASN A 129 -3.73 -6.19 14.17
N GLY A 130 -2.85 -5.44 13.51
CA GLY A 130 -2.65 -5.47 12.08
C GLY A 130 -1.85 -6.68 11.60
N GLY A 131 -1.64 -6.74 10.28
CA GLY A 131 -0.77 -7.73 9.65
C GLY A 131 0.71 -7.36 9.71
N ASN A 132 1.54 -8.08 8.96
CA ASN A 132 2.99 -7.89 8.91
C ASN A 132 3.47 -7.45 7.51
N PHE A 133 2.55 -7.04 6.63
CA PHE A 133 2.88 -6.80 5.23
C PHE A 133 2.45 -5.41 4.75
N ASP A 134 1.38 -4.87 5.33
CA ASP A 134 0.82 -3.55 5.03
C ASP A 134 1.88 -2.47 5.26
N GLY A 135 2.21 -1.68 4.22
CA GLY A 135 3.31 -0.72 4.21
C GLY A 135 4.72 -1.34 4.26
N ASP A 136 4.91 -2.36 5.13
CA ASP A 136 6.19 -3.03 5.38
C ASP A 136 6.81 -3.60 4.09
N VAL A 137 6.00 -4.20 3.21
CA VAL A 137 6.46 -4.76 1.93
C VAL A 137 7.07 -3.68 1.04
N GLY A 138 6.44 -2.52 0.93
CA GLY A 138 6.94 -1.40 0.13
C GLY A 138 8.22 -0.81 0.70
N SER A 139 8.26 -0.62 2.00
CA SER A 139 9.39 -0.07 2.74
C SER A 139 10.63 -0.97 2.66
N LEU A 140 10.49 -2.25 3.00
CA LEU A 140 11.62 -3.19 2.97
C LEU A 140 11.96 -3.66 1.56
N GLY A 141 10.97 -3.74 0.66
CA GLY A 141 11.17 -3.98 -0.76
C GLY A 141 12.03 -2.88 -1.41
N ALA A 142 11.79 -1.62 -1.07
CA ALA A 142 12.60 -0.50 -1.53
C ALA A 142 14.08 -0.61 -1.09
N ILE A 143 14.33 -0.99 0.16
CA ILE A 143 15.69 -1.22 0.68
C ILE A 143 16.35 -2.41 -0.02
N GLU A 144 15.59 -3.49 -0.25
CA GLU A 144 16.09 -4.67 -0.97
C GLU A 144 16.47 -4.33 -2.43
N VAL A 145 15.70 -3.49 -3.10
CA VAL A 145 16.03 -2.98 -4.45
C VAL A 145 17.38 -2.27 -4.46
N ILE A 146 17.66 -1.41 -3.48
CA ILE A 146 18.98 -0.75 -3.36
C ILE A 146 20.11 -1.77 -3.15
N ARG A 147 19.90 -2.78 -2.30
CA ARG A 147 20.89 -3.85 -2.07
C ARG A 147 21.17 -4.63 -3.35
N ALA A 148 20.12 -5.04 -4.06
CA ALA A 148 20.25 -5.74 -5.34
C ALA A 148 21.00 -4.89 -6.38
N MET A 149 20.71 -3.59 -6.49
CA MET A 149 21.43 -2.69 -7.39
C MET A 149 22.92 -2.59 -7.05
N ASN A 150 23.26 -2.59 -5.76
CA ASN A 150 24.66 -2.58 -5.32
C ASN A 150 25.37 -3.90 -5.65
N GLU A 151 24.72 -5.04 -5.41
CA GLU A 151 25.27 -6.38 -5.72
C GLU A 151 25.49 -6.58 -7.23
N HIS A 152 24.60 -6.04 -8.04
CA HIS A 152 24.73 -6.06 -9.52
C HIS A 152 25.53 -4.90 -10.10
N CYS A 153 26.19 -4.07 -9.26
CA CYS A 153 26.98 -2.91 -9.68
C CYS A 153 26.21 -1.93 -10.59
N VAL A 154 24.89 -1.82 -10.42
CA VAL A 154 24.04 -0.94 -11.21
C VAL A 154 24.26 0.52 -10.77
N ARG A 155 24.47 1.41 -11.74
CA ARG A 155 24.51 2.86 -11.55
C ARG A 155 23.35 3.50 -12.29
N THR A 156 22.68 4.44 -11.62
CA THR A 156 21.57 5.22 -12.19
C THR A 156 22.03 6.64 -12.48
N ARG A 157 21.42 7.29 -13.46
CA ARG A 157 21.62 8.70 -13.76
C ARG A 157 21.03 9.56 -12.63
N HIS A 158 19.78 9.31 -12.30
CA HIS A 158 19.08 9.96 -11.20
C HIS A 158 19.59 9.47 -9.84
N PRO A 159 19.73 10.34 -8.85
CA PRO A 159 19.82 9.88 -7.47
C PRO A 159 18.58 9.04 -7.12
N LEU A 160 18.78 7.98 -6.32
CA LEU A 160 17.70 7.17 -5.77
C LEU A 160 17.47 7.55 -4.32
N GLU A 161 16.23 7.67 -3.91
CA GLU A 161 15.91 7.97 -2.51
C GLU A 161 14.77 7.07 -2.01
N VAL A 162 15.07 6.26 -1.00
CA VAL A 162 14.08 5.46 -0.29
C VAL A 162 13.46 6.34 0.79
N VAL A 163 12.13 6.32 0.91
CA VAL A 163 11.40 7.04 1.95
C VAL A 163 10.57 6.06 2.79
N ILE A 164 10.56 6.30 4.12
CA ILE A 164 9.63 5.66 5.06
C ILE A 164 8.79 6.77 5.66
N TRP A 165 7.51 6.76 5.32
CA TRP A 165 6.57 7.78 5.77
C TRP A 165 6.18 7.56 7.23
N THR A 166 5.94 8.63 7.96
CA THR A 166 5.57 8.61 9.37
C THR A 166 4.07 8.59 9.53
N ASN A 167 3.55 7.61 10.32
CA ASN A 167 2.16 7.55 10.76
C ASN A 167 1.17 7.63 9.59
N GLU A 168 1.27 6.68 8.66
CA GLU A 168 0.36 6.56 7.52
C GLU A 168 -1.05 6.19 7.99
N GLU A 169 -1.15 5.20 8.89
CA GLU A 169 -2.40 4.63 9.40
C GLU A 169 -3.17 5.57 10.33
N GLY A 170 -2.48 6.51 10.97
CA GLY A 170 -3.09 7.62 11.72
C GLY A 170 -3.87 7.25 12.96
N HIS A 171 -3.71 6.06 13.51
CA HIS A 171 -4.57 5.53 14.56
C HIS A 171 -4.54 6.38 15.85
N HIS A 172 -3.34 6.73 16.36
CA HIS A 172 -3.18 7.49 17.62
C HIS A 172 -3.80 8.89 17.58
N PHE A 173 -3.76 9.57 16.44
CA PHE A 173 -4.16 10.97 16.34
C PHE A 173 -5.34 11.20 15.39
N GLY A 174 -5.98 10.11 14.93
CA GLY A 174 -7.20 10.14 14.11
C GLY A 174 -7.01 10.76 12.72
N LYS A 175 -5.76 10.82 12.22
CA LYS A 175 -5.47 11.28 10.86
C LYS A 175 -4.28 10.51 10.29
N GLY A 176 -4.53 9.72 9.27
CA GLY A 176 -3.52 9.03 8.47
C GLY A 176 -2.79 9.95 7.50
N LEU A 177 -1.83 9.37 6.79
CA LEU A 177 -0.99 10.01 5.79
C LEU A 177 -0.23 11.22 6.37
N PHE A 178 0.18 11.16 7.66
CA PHE A 178 0.76 12.32 8.34
C PHE A 178 2.07 12.76 7.68
N GLY A 179 3.00 11.84 7.51
CA GLY A 179 4.33 12.14 6.97
C GLY A 179 4.30 12.66 5.54
N SER A 180 3.58 11.96 4.66
CA SER A 180 3.41 12.38 3.27
C SER A 180 2.61 13.67 3.12
N SER A 181 1.62 13.91 4.00
CA SER A 181 0.89 15.18 4.04
C SER A 181 1.77 16.36 4.46
N ALA A 182 2.68 16.15 5.43
CA ALA A 182 3.66 17.17 5.84
C ALA A 182 4.62 17.46 4.66
N ALA A 183 5.14 16.42 4.02
CA ALA A 183 6.01 16.54 2.84
C ALA A 183 5.31 17.26 1.67
N ALA A 184 4.00 17.07 1.50
CA ALA A 184 3.19 17.78 0.50
C ALA A 184 2.79 19.21 0.94
N GLY A 185 3.10 19.62 2.17
CA GLY A 185 2.75 20.95 2.70
C GLY A 185 1.25 21.12 2.96
N LEU A 186 0.55 20.05 3.30
CA LEU A 186 -0.90 20.03 3.53
C LEU A 186 -1.29 20.16 5.00
N LEU A 187 -0.32 20.10 5.90
CA LEU A 187 -0.55 20.21 7.34
C LEU A 187 -0.10 21.59 7.85
N SER A 188 -0.93 22.16 8.73
CA SER A 188 -0.58 23.33 9.51
C SER A 188 0.03 22.93 10.87
N PRO A 189 0.83 23.81 11.52
CA PRO A 189 1.50 23.48 12.79
C PRO A 189 0.57 23.10 13.94
N ASP A 190 -0.70 23.52 13.91
CA ASP A 190 -1.70 23.17 14.93
C ASP A 190 -1.93 21.67 15.05
N VAL A 191 -1.63 20.89 14.01
CA VAL A 191 -1.69 19.42 14.07
C VAL A 191 -0.79 18.85 15.17
N LEU A 192 0.31 19.53 15.48
CA LEU A 192 1.32 19.11 16.47
C LEU A 192 0.78 19.11 17.91
N GLU A 193 -0.30 19.85 18.18
CA GLU A 193 -0.94 19.92 19.49
C GLU A 193 -1.91 18.74 19.76
N ARG A 194 -2.22 17.94 18.75
CA ARG A 194 -3.07 16.75 18.93
C ARG A 194 -2.40 15.79 19.90
N ARG A 195 -3.23 15.21 20.79
CA ARG A 195 -2.76 14.32 21.85
C ARG A 195 -3.29 12.90 21.67
N ASP A 196 -2.45 11.94 22.00
CA ASP A 196 -2.83 10.54 22.14
C ASP A 196 -3.60 10.28 23.45
N GLU A 197 -3.97 9.03 23.68
CA GLU A 197 -4.68 8.61 24.90
C GLU A 197 -3.87 8.79 26.20
N GLN A 198 -2.52 8.84 26.10
CA GLN A 198 -1.61 9.09 27.21
C GLN A 198 -1.38 10.59 27.45
N GLY A 199 -1.95 11.45 26.61
CA GLY A 199 -1.82 12.89 26.69
C GLY A 199 -0.54 13.45 26.03
N LEU A 200 0.27 12.63 25.37
CA LEU A 200 1.43 13.08 24.61
C LEU A 200 0.98 13.69 23.28
N SER A 201 1.56 14.83 22.93
CA SER A 201 1.30 15.49 21.67
C SER A 201 2.16 14.91 20.54
N ILE A 202 1.79 15.17 19.27
CA ILE A 202 2.65 14.87 18.12
C ILE A 202 4.00 15.58 18.28
N ALA A 203 4.02 16.82 18.81
CA ALA A 203 5.27 17.53 19.10
C ALA A 203 6.15 16.76 20.10
N ASP A 204 5.57 16.20 21.17
CA ASP A 204 6.30 15.41 22.15
C ASP A 204 6.91 14.15 21.48
N TRP A 205 6.20 13.50 20.59
CA TRP A 205 6.68 12.34 19.84
C TRP A 205 7.77 12.70 18.83
N LEU A 206 7.66 13.83 18.12
CA LEU A 206 8.71 14.29 17.22
C LEU A 206 10.01 14.56 17.99
N HIS A 207 9.94 15.12 19.22
CA HIS A 207 11.11 15.24 20.08
C HIS A 207 11.73 13.87 20.44
N ARG A 208 10.92 12.85 20.70
CA ARG A 208 11.41 11.48 20.93
C ARG A 208 12.06 10.89 19.66
N TYR A 209 11.60 11.27 18.48
CA TYR A 209 12.23 10.91 17.20
C TYR A 209 13.49 11.75 16.90
N GLY A 210 13.92 12.62 17.84
CA GLY A 210 15.08 13.48 17.70
C GLY A 210 14.87 14.67 16.79
N GLN A 211 13.61 15.07 16.54
CA GLN A 211 13.26 16.17 15.68
C GLN A 211 12.85 17.41 16.49
N ASP A 212 13.03 18.59 15.91
CA ASP A 212 12.57 19.85 16.47
C ASP A 212 11.21 20.23 15.84
N PRO A 213 10.08 20.17 16.61
CA PRO A 213 8.76 20.52 16.09
C PRO A 213 8.64 21.96 15.58
N ALA A 214 9.49 22.88 16.06
CA ALA A 214 9.51 24.26 15.56
C ALA A 214 9.90 24.34 14.07
N ARG A 215 10.59 23.32 13.56
CA ARG A 215 11.00 23.19 12.16
C ARG A 215 10.02 22.40 11.30
N PHE A 216 8.86 22.01 11.82
CA PHE A 216 7.90 21.13 11.15
C PHE A 216 7.60 21.49 9.70
N LEU A 217 7.42 22.79 9.41
CA LEU A 217 7.14 23.26 8.05
C LEU A 217 8.30 23.04 7.06
N GLU A 218 9.52 22.80 7.55
CA GLU A 218 10.68 22.48 6.71
C GLU A 218 10.63 21.04 6.16
N ALA A 219 9.71 20.21 6.65
CA ALA A 219 9.45 18.88 6.08
C ALA A 219 8.88 18.95 4.66
N ARG A 220 8.32 20.09 4.26
CA ARG A 220 7.77 20.30 2.93
C ARG A 220 8.84 20.10 1.86
N LEU A 221 8.61 19.18 0.93
CA LEU A 221 9.48 18.97 -0.21
C LEU A 221 9.43 20.16 -1.18
N PRO A 222 10.57 20.59 -1.73
CA PRO A 222 10.59 21.67 -2.71
C PRO A 222 9.94 21.23 -4.03
N PRO A 223 9.49 22.19 -4.86
CA PRO A 223 8.99 21.89 -6.19
C PRO A 223 10.01 21.07 -7.02
N ASN A 224 9.52 20.11 -7.78
CA ASN A 224 10.37 19.23 -8.62
C ASN A 224 11.42 18.41 -7.85
N TYR A 225 11.19 18.11 -6.58
CA TYR A 225 12.08 17.29 -5.77
C TYR A 225 12.34 15.93 -6.38
N PHE A 226 11.30 15.28 -6.85
CA PHE A 226 11.40 13.97 -7.52
C PHE A 226 10.89 14.04 -8.97
N VAL A 227 11.37 13.13 -9.81
CA VAL A 227 10.90 12.94 -11.19
C VAL A 227 9.77 11.90 -11.24
N ALA A 228 9.78 10.94 -10.34
CA ALA A 228 8.72 9.96 -10.12
C ALA A 228 8.74 9.50 -8.67
N TYR A 229 7.54 9.22 -8.12
CA TYR A 229 7.37 8.50 -6.86
C TYR A 229 6.76 7.13 -7.15
N LEU A 230 7.32 6.08 -6.54
CA LEU A 230 6.85 4.70 -6.66
C LEU A 230 6.55 4.10 -5.30
N GLU A 231 5.42 3.40 -5.19
CA GLU A 231 5.04 2.68 -3.99
C GLU A 231 4.67 1.23 -4.33
N LEU A 232 5.41 0.27 -3.75
CA LEU A 232 5.03 -1.13 -3.75
C LEU A 232 4.17 -1.40 -2.53
N HIS A 233 3.05 -2.12 -2.70
CA HIS A 233 2.13 -2.37 -1.63
C HIS A 233 1.39 -3.70 -1.81
N ILE A 234 0.76 -4.22 -0.77
CA ILE A 234 -0.22 -5.30 -0.89
C ILE A 234 -1.54 -4.73 -1.43
N GLU A 235 -2.35 -5.54 -2.13
CA GLU A 235 -3.64 -5.07 -2.69
C GLU A 235 -4.65 -4.66 -1.61
N GLN A 236 -4.56 -5.24 -0.42
CA GLN A 236 -5.58 -5.15 0.64
C GLN A 236 -6.98 -5.62 0.19
N GLY A 237 -7.07 -6.11 -1.02
CA GLY A 237 -8.25 -6.63 -1.69
C GLY A 237 -7.98 -8.02 -2.26
N GLY A 238 -9.03 -8.71 -2.71
CA GLY A 238 -8.94 -10.12 -3.15
C GLY A 238 -9.02 -10.31 -4.66
N ILE A 239 -8.78 -9.29 -5.47
CA ILE A 239 -8.89 -9.42 -6.94
C ILE A 239 -7.71 -10.21 -7.49
N LEU A 240 -6.48 -9.79 -7.15
CA LEU A 240 -5.26 -10.43 -7.64
C LEU A 240 -5.15 -11.89 -7.18
N ASP A 241 -5.47 -12.15 -5.91
CA ASP A 241 -5.48 -13.53 -5.37
C ASP A 241 -6.51 -14.42 -6.08
N ARG A 242 -7.74 -13.94 -6.28
CA ARG A 242 -8.78 -14.68 -6.98
C ARG A 242 -8.42 -14.96 -8.44
N GLU A 243 -7.89 -13.98 -9.15
CA GLU A 243 -7.50 -14.08 -10.57
C GLU A 243 -6.14 -14.78 -10.76
N LYS A 244 -5.41 -15.06 -9.65
CA LYS A 244 -4.05 -15.63 -9.66
C LYS A 244 -3.09 -14.81 -10.52
N ILE A 245 -3.15 -13.50 -10.36
CA ILE A 245 -2.28 -12.53 -11.05
C ILE A 245 -1.30 -11.96 -10.03
N PRO A 246 0.03 -12.08 -10.25
CA PRO A 246 1.02 -11.70 -9.24
C PRO A 246 1.25 -10.20 -9.14
N ILE A 247 0.88 -9.40 -10.15
CA ILE A 247 1.18 -7.96 -10.19
C ILE A 247 -0.08 -7.16 -10.51
N GLY A 248 -0.34 -6.15 -9.69
CA GLY A 248 -1.32 -5.11 -9.96
C GLY A 248 -0.63 -3.82 -10.41
N VAL A 249 -1.10 -3.26 -11.53
CA VAL A 249 -0.71 -1.92 -11.99
C VAL A 249 -1.80 -0.96 -11.52
N VAL A 250 -1.50 -0.12 -10.54
CA VAL A 250 -2.52 0.73 -9.94
C VAL A 250 -2.87 1.91 -10.85
N GLU A 251 -4.14 2.03 -11.21
CA GLU A 251 -4.66 3.10 -12.07
C GLU A 251 -4.77 4.44 -11.33
N GLY A 252 -4.93 4.37 -10.02
CA GLY A 252 -5.09 5.50 -9.11
C GLY A 252 -5.63 5.06 -7.76
N ILE A 253 -5.63 5.98 -6.82
CA ILE A 253 -6.20 5.85 -5.48
C ILE A 253 -7.55 6.54 -5.50
N VAL A 254 -8.60 5.85 -5.04
CA VAL A 254 -9.97 6.37 -5.06
C VAL A 254 -10.11 7.63 -4.20
N GLY A 255 -10.97 8.54 -4.64
CA GLY A 255 -11.50 9.59 -3.78
C GLY A 255 -12.53 9.01 -2.83
N ILE A 256 -12.66 9.61 -1.66
CA ILE A 256 -13.58 9.16 -0.61
C ILE A 256 -14.41 10.35 -0.15
N HIS A 257 -15.75 10.22 -0.25
CA HIS A 257 -16.67 11.19 0.35
C HIS A 257 -17.39 10.55 1.52
N TRP A 258 -17.32 11.21 2.68
CA TRP A 258 -18.02 10.82 3.90
C TRP A 258 -19.13 11.79 4.22
N TYR A 259 -20.34 11.27 4.43
CA TYR A 259 -21.50 12.03 4.88
C TYR A 259 -22.03 11.45 6.18
N THR A 260 -22.46 12.31 7.11
CA THR A 260 -23.31 11.92 8.23
C THR A 260 -24.74 12.32 7.92
N CYS A 261 -25.65 11.36 7.91
CA CYS A 261 -27.06 11.54 7.64
C CYS A 261 -27.89 11.26 8.88
N GLN A 262 -29.00 11.97 9.03
CA GLN A 262 -29.95 11.82 10.12
C GLN A 262 -31.38 11.82 9.58
N ALA A 263 -32.13 10.75 9.88
CA ALA A 263 -33.57 10.69 9.67
C ALA A 263 -34.30 11.16 10.96
N HIS A 264 -35.22 12.10 10.83
CA HIS A 264 -36.00 12.68 11.92
C HIS A 264 -37.48 12.36 11.73
N GLY A 265 -38.03 11.57 12.60
CA GLY A 265 -39.44 11.22 12.70
C GLY A 265 -40.11 11.76 14.00
N PHE A 266 -40.96 10.94 14.60
CA PHE A 266 -41.65 11.31 15.85
C PHE A 266 -41.83 10.07 16.72
N ALA A 267 -41.31 10.12 17.97
CA ALA A 267 -41.47 9.05 18.93
C ALA A 267 -42.94 8.96 19.41
N ASN A 268 -43.51 7.78 19.33
CA ASN A 268 -44.84 7.53 19.83
C ASN A 268 -44.99 6.06 20.25
N HIS A 269 -46.07 5.72 20.92
CA HIS A 269 -46.32 4.36 21.40
C HIS A 269 -46.49 3.39 20.20
N ALA A 270 -45.67 2.33 20.16
CA ALA A 270 -45.63 1.41 18.99
C ALA A 270 -46.91 0.59 18.82
N GLY A 271 -47.66 0.31 19.91
CA GLY A 271 -48.87 -0.50 19.86
C GLY A 271 -50.16 0.30 19.59
N THR A 272 -50.19 1.59 19.91
CA THR A 272 -51.41 2.41 19.81
C THR A 272 -51.40 3.38 18.63
N THR A 273 -50.26 3.59 17.97
CA THR A 273 -50.15 4.46 16.81
C THR A 273 -50.43 3.68 15.53
N PRO A 274 -51.51 4.00 14.79
CA PRO A 274 -51.82 3.36 13.51
C PRO A 274 -50.65 3.50 12.52
N MET A 275 -50.52 2.55 11.56
CA MET A 275 -49.41 2.50 10.62
C MET A 275 -49.32 3.75 9.72
N ASP A 276 -50.50 4.27 9.29
CA ASP A 276 -50.65 5.42 8.42
C ASP A 276 -50.43 6.79 9.11
N GLN A 277 -50.31 6.78 10.47
CA GLN A 277 -50.02 7.97 11.26
C GLN A 277 -48.61 8.03 11.84
N ARG A 278 -47.76 7.05 11.46
CA ARG A 278 -46.37 6.98 11.93
C ARG A 278 -45.46 7.89 11.13
N ARG A 279 -44.48 8.42 11.83
CA ARG A 279 -43.32 9.11 11.27
C ARG A 279 -42.09 8.38 11.79
N ASP A 280 -41.85 7.18 11.22
CA ASP A 280 -40.88 6.23 11.72
C ASP A 280 -39.49 6.49 11.09
N ALA A 281 -38.58 7.08 11.89
CA ALA A 281 -37.24 7.40 11.44
C ALA A 281 -36.43 6.13 11.06
N LEU A 282 -36.71 4.98 11.70
CA LEU A 282 -35.96 3.75 11.39
C LEU A 282 -36.45 3.13 10.07
N ALA A 283 -37.73 3.14 9.80
CA ALA A 283 -38.25 2.70 8.50
C ALA A 283 -37.69 3.54 7.35
N ALA A 284 -37.62 4.87 7.54
CA ALA A 284 -37.02 5.78 6.57
C ALA A 284 -35.52 5.53 6.38
N ALA A 285 -34.76 5.35 7.48
CA ALA A 285 -33.33 5.06 7.41
C ALA A 285 -33.05 3.70 6.73
N ALA A 286 -33.85 2.67 6.97
CA ALA A 286 -33.73 1.38 6.30
C ALA A 286 -33.92 1.51 4.78
N LYS A 287 -34.93 2.28 4.33
CA LYS A 287 -35.11 2.60 2.91
C LYS A 287 -33.93 3.40 2.35
N ALA A 288 -33.37 4.34 3.13
CA ALA A 288 -32.21 5.14 2.74
C ALA A 288 -30.96 4.26 2.52
N VAL A 289 -30.70 3.27 3.39
CA VAL A 289 -29.61 2.30 3.21
C VAL A 289 -29.74 1.53 1.91
N LEU A 290 -30.96 1.04 1.62
CA LEU A 290 -31.22 0.34 0.36
C LEU A 290 -31.06 1.27 -0.86
N ALA A 291 -31.51 2.51 -0.76
CA ALA A 291 -31.35 3.51 -1.83
C ALA A 291 -29.86 3.79 -2.14
N VAL A 292 -28.99 3.94 -1.13
CA VAL A 292 -27.54 4.09 -1.33
C VAL A 292 -27.00 2.90 -2.14
N ARG A 293 -27.32 1.68 -1.72
CA ARG A 293 -26.87 0.46 -2.40
C ARG A 293 -27.38 0.39 -3.85
N GLU A 294 -28.62 0.73 -4.09
CA GLU A 294 -29.26 0.69 -5.42
C GLU A 294 -28.62 1.71 -6.36
N GLU A 295 -28.46 2.97 -5.93
CA GLU A 295 -27.93 4.05 -6.79
C GLU A 295 -26.43 3.84 -7.10
N VAL A 296 -25.66 3.30 -6.16
CA VAL A 296 -24.26 2.94 -6.41
C VAL A 296 -24.16 1.81 -7.44
N ARG A 297 -25.00 0.77 -7.34
CA ARG A 297 -25.01 -0.36 -8.30
C ARG A 297 -25.57 -0.02 -9.67
N ARG A 298 -26.35 1.03 -9.77
CA ARG A 298 -26.97 1.48 -11.02
C ARG A 298 -25.95 2.03 -12.02
N GLU A 299 -24.89 2.65 -11.51
CA GLU A 299 -23.79 3.16 -12.33
C GLU A 299 -22.83 2.03 -12.70
N PRO A 300 -22.46 1.86 -14.00
CA PRO A 300 -21.45 0.88 -14.37
C PRO A 300 -20.05 1.29 -13.87
N GLY A 301 -19.26 0.32 -13.44
CA GLY A 301 -17.88 0.56 -12.99
C GLY A 301 -17.54 -0.14 -11.68
N ARG A 302 -16.52 0.40 -10.99
CA ARG A 302 -15.93 -0.18 -9.78
C ARG A 302 -16.16 0.65 -8.52
N GLN A 303 -17.05 1.64 -8.58
CA GLN A 303 -17.43 2.45 -7.43
C GLN A 303 -18.03 1.62 -6.32
N VAL A 304 -17.81 2.04 -5.09
CA VAL A 304 -18.44 1.44 -3.90
C VAL A 304 -19.16 2.49 -3.07
N GLY A 305 -20.22 2.06 -2.37
CA GLY A 305 -20.92 2.89 -1.40
C GLY A 305 -21.40 2.05 -0.24
N THR A 306 -21.21 2.58 0.98
CA THR A 306 -21.44 1.85 2.22
C THR A 306 -22.18 2.69 3.24
N VAL A 307 -23.09 2.04 3.98
CA VAL A 307 -23.65 2.54 5.23
C VAL A 307 -23.18 1.58 6.33
N GLY A 308 -22.21 2.01 7.14
CA GLY A 308 -21.50 1.13 8.06
C GLY A 308 -22.22 0.87 9.38
N TYR A 309 -23.10 1.78 9.84
CA TYR A 309 -23.86 1.63 11.07
C TYR A 309 -25.15 2.45 11.07
N MET A 310 -26.02 2.18 12.04
CA MET A 310 -27.17 3.03 12.39
C MET A 310 -27.26 3.18 13.92
N LYS A 311 -27.42 4.42 14.39
CA LYS A 311 -27.75 4.74 15.80
C LYS A 311 -29.20 5.15 15.90
N VAL A 312 -29.99 4.38 16.65
CA VAL A 312 -31.44 4.53 16.77
C VAL A 312 -31.81 5.12 18.11
N GLU A 313 -32.62 6.18 18.10
CA GLU A 313 -33.11 6.84 19.30
C GLU A 313 -34.64 6.87 19.30
N PRO A 314 -35.28 6.49 20.47
CA PRO A 314 -34.70 6.05 21.75
C PRO A 314 -34.29 4.58 21.81
N GLY A 315 -34.44 3.78 20.73
CA GLY A 315 -34.01 2.40 20.66
C GLY A 315 -34.75 1.41 21.59
N ALA A 316 -36.03 1.66 21.84
CA ALA A 316 -36.86 0.84 22.72
C ALA A 316 -37.89 0.02 21.93
N ARG A 317 -38.23 -1.17 22.40
CA ARG A 317 -39.10 -2.15 21.70
C ARG A 317 -40.53 -1.66 21.45
N ASN A 318 -41.03 -0.78 22.27
CA ASN A 318 -42.41 -0.30 22.27
C ASN A 318 -42.57 1.18 21.93
N ILE A 319 -41.52 1.81 21.37
CA ILE A 319 -41.52 3.21 20.95
C ILE A 319 -41.11 3.26 19.45
N ILE A 320 -41.88 4.03 18.66
CA ILE A 320 -41.54 4.34 17.29
C ILE A 320 -40.26 5.22 17.30
N PRO A 321 -39.19 4.88 16.60
CA PRO A 321 -37.96 5.67 16.59
C PRO A 321 -38.17 7.11 16.09
N ALA A 322 -37.66 8.09 16.86
CA ALA A 322 -37.71 9.49 16.49
C ALA A 322 -36.53 9.97 15.66
N ARG A 323 -35.36 9.36 15.86
CA ARG A 323 -34.14 9.76 15.17
C ARG A 323 -33.29 8.54 14.86
N VAL A 324 -32.70 8.55 13.67
CA VAL A 324 -31.70 7.58 13.28
C VAL A 324 -30.54 8.32 12.61
N GLU A 325 -29.32 8.13 13.13
CA GLU A 325 -28.08 8.60 12.52
C GLU A 325 -27.42 7.45 11.76
N PHE A 326 -26.93 7.73 10.56
CA PHE A 326 -26.18 6.77 9.75
C PHE A 326 -25.15 7.49 8.84
N PRO A 327 -23.94 6.93 8.65
CA PRO A 327 -22.98 7.45 7.69
C PRO A 327 -23.31 6.98 6.28
N VAL A 328 -22.87 7.73 5.27
CA VAL A 328 -22.75 7.27 3.89
C VAL A 328 -21.33 7.52 3.42
N GLU A 329 -20.68 6.48 2.91
CA GLU A 329 -19.38 6.55 2.28
C GLU A 329 -19.52 6.23 0.79
N LEU A 330 -18.87 7.03 -0.07
CA LEU A 330 -18.78 6.78 -1.51
C LEU A 330 -17.33 6.85 -1.95
N ARG A 331 -16.90 5.89 -2.79
CA ARG A 331 -15.52 5.83 -3.34
C ARG A 331 -15.54 5.56 -4.84
N ASP A 332 -14.73 6.30 -5.60
CA ASP A 332 -14.41 6.03 -7.01
C ASP A 332 -13.15 6.80 -7.43
N LEU A 333 -12.56 6.45 -8.59
CA LEU A 333 -11.48 7.22 -9.22
C LEU A 333 -11.97 8.49 -9.93
N ASP A 334 -13.25 8.62 -10.20
CA ASP A 334 -13.88 9.77 -10.85
C ASP A 334 -14.69 10.58 -9.82
N ALA A 335 -14.15 11.72 -9.39
CA ALA A 335 -14.82 12.63 -8.45
C ALA A 335 -16.19 13.08 -8.96
N ALA A 336 -16.31 13.38 -10.25
CA ALA A 336 -17.59 13.80 -10.84
C ALA A 336 -18.65 12.68 -10.80
N LYS A 337 -18.21 11.42 -10.87
CA LYS A 337 -19.08 10.26 -10.72
C LYS A 337 -19.58 10.11 -9.28
N ILE A 338 -18.72 10.34 -8.29
CA ILE A 338 -19.12 10.35 -6.87
C ILE A 338 -20.22 11.39 -6.66
N GLU A 339 -20.04 12.61 -7.18
CA GLU A 339 -21.03 13.69 -7.07
C GLU A 339 -22.36 13.30 -7.74
N ARG A 340 -22.34 12.77 -8.96
CA ARG A 340 -23.56 12.31 -9.66
C ARG A 340 -24.30 11.21 -8.89
N ILE A 341 -23.57 10.26 -8.28
CA ILE A 341 -24.18 9.22 -7.46
C ILE A 341 -24.82 9.83 -6.22
N TRP A 342 -24.11 10.76 -5.56
CA TRP A 342 -24.62 11.44 -4.37
C TRP A 342 -25.89 12.26 -4.68
N GLU A 343 -25.93 12.99 -5.78
CA GLU A 343 -27.13 13.72 -6.20
C GLU A 343 -28.35 12.79 -6.37
N ARG A 344 -28.17 11.61 -6.97
CA ARG A 344 -29.26 10.62 -7.10
C ARG A 344 -29.70 10.06 -5.74
N ILE A 345 -28.74 9.79 -4.85
CA ILE A 345 -29.04 9.36 -3.48
C ILE A 345 -29.88 10.42 -2.75
N GLN A 346 -29.52 11.70 -2.87
CA GLN A 346 -30.28 12.79 -2.27
C GLN A 346 -31.72 12.87 -2.85
N GLN A 347 -31.90 12.68 -4.14
CA GLN A 347 -33.24 12.62 -4.76
C GLN A 347 -34.07 11.46 -4.23
N ARG A 348 -33.46 10.30 -4.02
CA ARG A 348 -34.11 9.14 -3.38
C ARG A 348 -34.46 9.44 -1.92
N PHE A 349 -33.59 10.12 -1.16
CA PHE A 349 -33.89 10.55 0.21
C PHE A 349 -35.10 11.49 0.26
N GLN A 350 -35.20 12.47 -0.65
CA GLN A 350 -36.36 13.34 -0.73
C GLN A 350 -37.67 12.58 -1.07
N GLN A 351 -37.59 11.50 -1.84
CA GLN A 351 -38.74 10.62 -2.08
C GLN A 351 -39.16 9.90 -0.82
N ILE A 352 -38.18 9.31 -0.08
CA ILE A 352 -38.41 8.62 1.19
C ILE A 352 -39.00 9.55 2.25
N GLU A 353 -38.54 10.81 2.32
CA GLU A 353 -39.10 11.84 3.21
C GLU A 353 -40.62 12.00 3.01
N ARG A 354 -41.04 12.06 1.75
CA ARG A 354 -42.47 12.18 1.40
C ARG A 354 -43.26 10.92 1.75
N GLU A 355 -42.71 9.74 1.45
CA GLU A 355 -43.35 8.45 1.71
C GLU A 355 -43.53 8.17 3.20
N GLU A 356 -42.50 8.46 4.02
CA GLU A 356 -42.48 8.16 5.46
C GLU A 356 -42.88 9.34 6.35
N SER A 357 -43.18 10.52 5.75
CA SER A 357 -43.47 11.75 6.48
C SER A 357 -42.38 12.10 7.50
N VAL A 358 -41.11 11.90 7.15
CA VAL A 358 -39.91 12.18 7.94
C VAL A 358 -39.07 13.24 7.26
N ARG A 359 -38.00 13.69 7.94
CA ARG A 359 -36.96 14.55 7.34
C ARG A 359 -35.63 13.81 7.36
N ILE A 360 -34.88 13.85 6.26
CA ILE A 360 -33.51 13.33 6.17
C ILE A 360 -32.56 14.49 5.86
N SER A 361 -31.60 14.71 6.75
CA SER A 361 -30.54 15.73 6.56
C SER A 361 -29.18 15.06 6.51
N CYS A 362 -28.32 15.50 5.61
CA CYS A 362 -26.95 14.98 5.47
C CYS A 362 -25.95 16.13 5.49
N THR A 363 -24.81 15.92 6.14
CA THR A 363 -23.68 16.84 6.19
C THR A 363 -22.46 16.13 5.64
N LEU A 364 -21.71 16.76 4.72
CA LEU A 364 -20.43 16.29 4.26
C LEU A 364 -19.41 16.44 5.39
N LEU A 365 -18.76 15.33 5.79
CA LEU A 365 -17.70 15.33 6.83
C LEU A 365 -16.34 15.54 6.21
N SER A 366 -16.03 14.81 5.16
CA SER A 366 -14.76 14.92 4.43
C SER A 366 -14.95 14.54 2.97
N SER A 367 -14.07 15.09 2.14
CA SER A 367 -13.99 14.79 0.71
C SER A 367 -12.52 14.74 0.32
N ASP A 368 -12.00 13.53 0.13
CA ASP A 368 -10.67 13.30 -0.39
C ASP A 368 -10.74 13.11 -1.89
N ARG A 369 -9.93 13.87 -2.62
CA ARG A 369 -9.90 13.76 -4.09
C ARG A 369 -9.16 12.50 -4.53
N PRO A 370 -9.62 11.84 -5.59
CA PRO A 370 -8.87 10.73 -6.18
C PRO A 370 -7.51 11.22 -6.69
N ALA A 371 -6.52 10.34 -6.61
CA ALA A 371 -5.18 10.56 -7.14
C ALA A 371 -4.90 9.54 -8.25
N LEU A 372 -4.91 9.99 -9.50
CA LEU A 372 -4.56 9.12 -10.63
C LEU A 372 -3.05 8.93 -10.70
N THR A 373 -2.63 7.70 -11.01
CA THR A 373 -1.22 7.41 -11.29
C THR A 373 -0.84 7.88 -12.69
N ASP A 374 0.43 8.20 -12.88
CA ASP A 374 0.93 8.71 -14.15
C ASP A 374 0.91 7.63 -15.25
N PRO A 375 0.37 7.90 -16.45
CA PRO A 375 0.30 6.92 -17.54
C PRO A 375 1.66 6.38 -17.99
N ALA A 376 2.72 7.20 -18.00
CA ALA A 376 4.07 6.76 -18.38
C ALA A 376 4.66 5.84 -17.32
N ILE A 377 4.41 6.12 -16.02
CA ILE A 377 4.84 5.24 -14.94
C ILE A 377 4.07 3.91 -14.99
N ARG A 378 2.76 3.92 -15.21
CA ARG A 378 1.99 2.67 -15.40
C ARG A 378 2.53 1.84 -16.56
N GLN A 379 2.89 2.50 -17.68
CA GLN A 379 3.48 1.80 -18.80
C GLN A 379 4.85 1.21 -18.46
N ALA A 380 5.68 1.91 -17.68
CA ALA A 380 6.96 1.38 -17.20
C ALA A 380 6.77 0.15 -16.28
N ILE A 381 5.76 0.18 -15.40
CA ILE A 381 5.42 -0.98 -14.54
C ILE A 381 4.97 -2.19 -15.37
N ARG A 382 4.11 -1.99 -16.39
CA ARG A 382 3.71 -3.07 -17.31
C ARG A 382 4.91 -3.67 -18.04
N GLN A 383 5.79 -2.83 -18.60
CA GLN A 383 7.01 -3.27 -19.26
C GLN A 383 7.95 -4.03 -18.32
N ALA A 384 8.06 -3.57 -17.06
CA ALA A 384 8.84 -4.24 -16.04
C ALA A 384 8.27 -5.65 -15.74
N ALA A 385 6.95 -5.77 -15.57
CA ALA A 385 6.28 -7.05 -15.34
C ALA A 385 6.44 -7.99 -16.56
N ASP A 386 6.19 -7.50 -17.78
CA ASP A 386 6.38 -8.28 -19.01
C ASP A 386 7.82 -8.80 -19.15
N SER A 387 8.82 -7.93 -18.89
CA SER A 387 10.24 -8.31 -18.97
C SER A 387 10.65 -9.34 -17.90
N ALA A 388 9.88 -9.43 -16.81
CA ALA A 388 10.03 -10.45 -15.78
C ALA A 388 9.20 -11.72 -16.08
N GLY A 389 8.45 -11.78 -17.19
CA GLY A 389 7.55 -12.89 -17.51
C GLY A 389 6.34 -12.99 -16.59
N LEU A 390 5.95 -11.89 -15.96
CA LEU A 390 4.86 -11.84 -14.97
C LEU A 390 3.58 -11.27 -15.60
N ARG A 391 2.45 -11.95 -15.34
CA ARG A 391 1.13 -11.41 -15.68
C ARG A 391 0.80 -10.24 -14.76
N PHE A 392 0.05 -9.29 -15.27
CA PHE A 392 -0.43 -8.14 -14.50
C PHE A 392 -1.90 -7.82 -14.81
N LEU A 393 -2.51 -7.04 -13.93
CA LEU A 393 -3.86 -6.51 -14.06
C LEU A 393 -3.87 -5.04 -13.66
N ASP A 394 -4.55 -4.20 -14.46
CA ASP A 394 -4.81 -2.81 -14.08
C ASP A 394 -6.00 -2.74 -13.13
N LEU A 395 -5.83 -2.09 -11.97
CA LEU A 395 -6.88 -1.95 -10.96
C LEU A 395 -6.70 -0.67 -10.12
N PRO A 396 -7.77 -0.10 -9.57
CA PRO A 396 -7.67 1.00 -8.62
C PRO A 396 -7.24 0.52 -7.24
N SER A 397 -6.65 1.40 -6.43
CA SER A 397 -6.64 1.21 -4.99
C SER A 397 -7.95 1.70 -4.37
N GLY A 398 -8.59 0.82 -3.59
CA GLY A 398 -9.75 1.16 -2.76
C GLY A 398 -9.36 1.77 -1.40
N ALA A 399 -8.08 1.69 -1.01
CA ALA A 399 -7.51 2.24 0.21
C ALA A 399 -6.73 3.54 -0.06
N GLY A 400 -6.50 4.35 0.99
CA GLY A 400 -5.57 5.48 0.93
C GLY A 400 -4.13 4.99 0.95
N HIS A 401 -3.19 5.78 0.40
CA HIS A 401 -1.76 5.51 0.41
C HIS A 401 -0.97 6.81 0.37
N ASP A 402 0.28 6.80 0.78
CA ASP A 402 1.15 7.99 0.74
C ASP A 402 1.31 8.54 -0.69
N ALA A 403 1.24 7.68 -1.71
CA ALA A 403 1.20 8.07 -3.11
C ALA A 403 0.08 9.08 -3.43
N GLN A 404 -1.04 9.08 -2.68
CA GLN A 404 -2.12 10.04 -2.85
C GLN A 404 -1.67 11.48 -2.54
N GLN A 405 -0.81 11.65 -1.55
CA GLN A 405 -0.27 12.97 -1.21
C GLN A 405 0.88 13.35 -2.16
N MET A 406 1.72 12.38 -2.52
CA MET A 406 2.81 12.61 -3.46
C MET A 406 2.32 12.98 -4.86
N ALA A 407 1.15 12.49 -5.29
CA ALA A 407 0.52 12.88 -6.56
C ALA A 407 0.24 14.40 -6.67
N ARG A 408 0.25 15.14 -5.56
CA ARG A 408 0.12 16.61 -5.57
C ARG A 408 1.43 17.32 -5.90
N LEU A 409 2.56 16.62 -5.80
CA LEU A 409 3.90 17.16 -6.01
C LEU A 409 4.52 16.75 -7.35
N GLY A 410 4.06 15.63 -7.92
CA GLY A 410 4.62 15.12 -9.16
C GLY A 410 4.03 13.77 -9.59
N PRO A 411 4.57 13.17 -10.66
CA PRO A 411 4.12 11.89 -11.18
C PRO A 411 4.29 10.75 -10.17
N VAL A 412 3.26 9.93 -9.99
CA VAL A 412 3.27 8.78 -9.07
C VAL A 412 2.86 7.48 -9.77
N GLY A 413 3.33 6.36 -9.26
CA GLY A 413 2.88 5.03 -9.64
C GLY A 413 2.89 4.08 -8.46
N MET A 414 2.02 3.07 -8.51
CA MET A 414 1.96 2.03 -7.48
C MET A 414 1.93 0.64 -8.11
N ILE A 415 2.54 -0.29 -7.41
CA ILE A 415 2.59 -1.72 -7.77
C ILE A 415 1.91 -2.49 -6.66
N PHE A 416 0.88 -3.27 -6.98
CA PHE A 416 0.25 -4.18 -6.04
C PHE A 416 0.74 -5.61 -6.20
N ILE A 417 0.77 -6.32 -5.07
CA ILE A 417 0.89 -7.77 -5.00
C ILE A 417 -0.34 -8.37 -4.31
N PRO A 418 -0.65 -9.66 -4.53
CA PRO A 418 -1.85 -10.27 -3.97
C PRO A 418 -1.88 -10.26 -2.44
N SER A 419 -3.05 -9.96 -1.86
CA SER A 419 -3.40 -10.23 -0.47
C SER A 419 -4.24 -11.50 -0.43
N ARG A 420 -3.81 -12.53 0.28
CA ARG A 420 -4.49 -13.83 0.36
C ARG A 420 -5.90 -13.67 0.92
N GLY A 421 -6.90 -14.05 0.14
CA GLY A 421 -8.31 -13.86 0.49
C GLY A 421 -8.76 -12.41 0.57
N GLY A 422 -7.93 -11.45 0.22
CA GLY A 422 -8.21 -10.01 0.34
C GLY A 422 -8.21 -9.51 1.77
N ILE A 423 -7.56 -10.22 2.69
CA ILE A 423 -7.51 -9.88 4.10
C ILE A 423 -6.40 -8.86 4.34
N SER A 424 -6.73 -7.75 5.00
CA SER A 424 -5.80 -6.76 5.52
C SER A 424 -6.32 -6.16 6.83
N HIS A 425 -5.51 -5.37 7.54
CA HIS A 425 -5.80 -4.80 8.85
C HIS A 425 -6.21 -5.87 9.89
N SER A 426 -5.54 -7.01 9.84
CA SER A 426 -5.87 -8.19 10.65
C SER A 426 -4.62 -9.07 10.79
N PRO A 427 -4.47 -9.81 11.91
CA PRO A 427 -3.40 -10.79 12.07
C PRO A 427 -3.40 -11.89 10.98
N GLN A 428 -4.55 -12.13 10.32
CA GLN A 428 -4.66 -13.09 9.23
C GLN A 428 -4.20 -12.55 7.86
N GLU A 429 -3.78 -11.30 7.78
CA GLU A 429 -3.20 -10.71 6.59
C GLU A 429 -1.98 -11.53 6.14
N PHE A 430 -1.94 -11.87 4.85
CA PHE A 430 -0.83 -12.62 4.29
C PHE A 430 -0.66 -12.35 2.80
N SER A 431 0.58 -12.13 2.39
CA SER A 431 1.02 -12.14 0.98
C SER A 431 2.08 -13.22 0.80
N ASP A 432 2.00 -13.96 -0.29
CA ASP A 432 2.95 -15.03 -0.56
C ASP A 432 4.36 -14.47 -0.78
N TRP A 433 5.36 -15.11 -0.14
CA TRP A 433 6.77 -14.65 -0.18
C TRP A 433 7.32 -14.52 -1.60
N GLU A 434 6.83 -15.36 -2.50
CA GLU A 434 7.20 -15.31 -3.92
C GLU A 434 6.60 -14.07 -4.60
N ASP A 435 5.36 -13.70 -4.29
CA ASP A 435 4.73 -12.51 -4.84
C ASP A 435 5.36 -11.22 -4.28
N ILE A 436 5.79 -11.22 -3.02
CA ILE A 436 6.58 -10.13 -2.43
C ILE A 436 7.90 -9.94 -3.20
N ALA A 437 8.61 -11.02 -3.48
CA ALA A 437 9.85 -10.96 -4.26
C ALA A 437 9.59 -10.50 -5.71
N ARG A 438 8.50 -10.96 -6.34
CA ARG A 438 8.06 -10.53 -7.68
C ARG A 438 7.72 -9.04 -7.71
N GLY A 439 6.99 -8.53 -6.71
CA GLY A 439 6.69 -7.12 -6.57
C GLY A 439 7.94 -6.25 -6.46
N ALA A 440 8.89 -6.65 -5.61
CA ALA A 440 10.18 -5.96 -5.46
C ALA A 440 11.02 -6.02 -6.75
N GLU A 441 10.97 -7.13 -7.51
CA GLU A 441 11.62 -7.23 -8.82
C GLU A 441 11.00 -6.28 -9.86
N VAL A 442 9.66 -6.17 -9.88
CA VAL A 442 8.98 -5.22 -10.76
C VAL A 442 9.34 -3.78 -10.39
N LEU A 443 9.42 -3.46 -9.09
CA LEU A 443 9.89 -2.16 -8.62
C LEU A 443 11.33 -1.88 -9.10
N TYR A 444 12.25 -2.84 -8.93
CA TYR A 444 13.64 -2.75 -9.41
C TYR A 444 13.71 -2.41 -10.91
N ARG A 445 12.99 -3.16 -11.73
CA ARG A 445 12.98 -2.96 -13.21
C ARG A 445 12.31 -1.64 -13.58
N THR A 446 11.23 -1.28 -12.91
CA THR A 446 10.53 -0.01 -13.14
C THR A 446 11.45 1.18 -12.89
N ILE A 447 12.22 1.18 -11.78
CA ILE A 447 13.21 2.22 -11.49
C ILE A 447 14.22 2.36 -12.62
N LEU A 448 14.74 1.23 -13.17
CA LEU A 448 15.70 1.26 -14.26
C LEU A 448 15.09 1.79 -15.57
N LEU A 449 13.83 1.53 -15.84
CA LEU A 449 13.12 2.07 -16.99
C LEU A 449 12.93 3.58 -16.86
N LEU A 450 12.50 4.05 -15.68
CA LEU A 450 12.28 5.47 -15.40
C LEU A 450 13.57 6.27 -15.30
N ASP A 451 14.68 5.66 -14.87
CA ASP A 451 16.00 6.30 -14.89
C ASP A 451 16.43 6.67 -16.32
N ARG A 452 16.08 5.84 -17.29
CA ARG A 452 16.39 6.06 -18.72
C ARG A 452 15.37 6.98 -19.40
N ASN A 453 14.10 6.78 -19.10
CA ASN A 453 12.97 7.46 -19.73
C ASN A 453 11.97 7.93 -18.64
N PRO A 454 12.28 9.03 -17.93
CA PRO A 454 11.38 9.57 -16.91
C PRO A 454 10.08 10.07 -17.53
N PRO A 455 8.98 10.13 -16.74
CA PRO A 455 7.72 10.73 -17.20
C PRO A 455 7.93 12.19 -17.61
N PRO A 456 7.19 12.69 -18.63
CA PRO A 456 7.23 14.10 -18.99
C PRO A 456 6.74 14.95 -17.80
N ARG A 457 7.34 16.12 -17.64
CA ARG A 457 6.96 17.10 -16.59
C ARG A 457 5.76 17.93 -17.00
#